data_382c9f29dad8357b542ea736a2584fa0
#
_entry.id   382c9f29dad8357b542ea736a2584fa0
#
_cell.length_a   1.000
_cell.length_b   1.000
_cell.length_c   1.000
_cell.angle_alpha   90.00
_cell.angle_beta   90.00
_cell.angle_gamma   90.00
#
_symmetry.space_group_name_H-M   'P 1'
#
loop_
_entity.id
_entity.type
_entity.pdbx_description
1 polymer ?
#
loop_
_entity_poly.entity_id
_entity_poly.type
_entity_poly.pdbx_seq_one_letter_code
_entity_poly.pdbx_strand_id
1 'polypeptide(L)'
;MPRFSFILYDKNLYNSISRFRLLGRNVLLLLFLCLLNACSISYRFTGTNLNYDLVKTIQIDQIANRAPYGWAPMEAMFNNRLQDMYANQTRLQLVKRGGDMHISGEITGYDQFNKSIAADGFSSQVQLRLTVNIRFENHKSNQSWEKQFSASAPYDSRLQLSQVQERLVTELIRDITDQIFNATVADW
;
A
#
# COMPACT_ATOMS: atom_id res chain seq x y z
N MET A 1 36.91 -40.22 -73.27
CA MET A 1 37.66 -39.34 -72.36
C MET A 1 36.76 -38.20 -71.96
N PRO A 2 36.22 -38.13 -70.72
CA PRO A 2 35.51 -36.98 -70.30
C PRO A 2 36.42 -36.01 -69.51
N ARG A 3 36.34 -34.75 -69.82
CA ARG A 3 37.04 -33.64 -69.18
C ARG A 3 36.36 -33.29 -67.86
N PHE A 4 37.06 -33.42 -66.73
CA PHE A 4 36.67 -32.88 -65.45
C PHE A 4 36.82 -31.35 -65.45
N SER A 5 35.73 -30.61 -65.37
CA SER A 5 35.72 -29.16 -65.04
C SER A 5 35.85 -28.97 -63.52
N PHE A 6 36.97 -28.36 -63.16
CA PHE A 6 37.22 -27.87 -61.80
C PHE A 6 36.26 -26.70 -61.48
N ILE A 7 35.38 -26.91 -60.53
CA ILE A 7 34.56 -25.85 -59.96
C ILE A 7 35.47 -25.08 -59.02
N LEU A 8 35.86 -23.88 -59.44
CA LEU A 8 36.53 -22.89 -58.59
C LEU A 8 35.52 -22.44 -57.51
N TYR A 9 35.74 -22.96 -56.30
CA TYR A 9 34.97 -22.58 -55.12
C TYR A 9 35.35 -21.11 -54.79
N ASP A 10 34.37 -20.19 -55.00
CA ASP A 10 34.60 -18.76 -54.88
C ASP A 10 34.76 -18.38 -53.38
N LYS A 11 36.00 -18.18 -52.94
CA LYS A 11 36.40 -17.71 -51.63
C LYS A 11 35.72 -16.41 -51.23
N ASN A 12 35.29 -15.60 -52.19
CA ASN A 12 34.66 -14.32 -51.94
C ASN A 12 33.21 -14.49 -51.42
N LEU A 13 32.51 -15.53 -51.87
CA LEU A 13 31.16 -15.82 -51.44
C LEU A 13 31.15 -16.27 -49.97
N TYR A 14 32.12 -17.08 -49.56
CA TYR A 14 32.25 -17.55 -48.17
C TYR A 14 32.57 -16.42 -47.19
N ASN A 15 33.45 -15.50 -47.57
CA ASN A 15 33.80 -14.34 -46.75
C ASN A 15 32.64 -13.33 -46.64
N SER A 16 31.80 -13.21 -47.67
CA SER A 16 30.60 -12.36 -47.61
C SER A 16 29.56 -12.92 -46.63
N ILE A 17 29.31 -14.23 -46.66
CA ILE A 17 28.35 -14.90 -45.77
C ILE A 17 28.83 -14.86 -44.32
N SER A 18 30.12 -14.98 -44.06
CA SER A 18 30.67 -14.93 -42.71
C SER A 18 30.56 -13.53 -42.09
N ARG A 19 30.76 -12.49 -42.88
CA ARG A 19 30.58 -11.07 -42.47
C ARG A 19 29.11 -10.77 -42.20
N PHE A 20 28.16 -11.30 -42.97
CA PHE A 20 26.72 -11.15 -42.72
C PHE A 20 26.28 -11.81 -41.42
N ARG A 21 26.83 -12.99 -41.13
CA ARG A 21 26.54 -13.70 -39.83
C ARG A 21 27.12 -12.95 -38.63
N LEU A 22 28.29 -12.36 -38.76
CA LEU A 22 28.92 -11.53 -37.72
C LEU A 22 28.15 -10.23 -37.45
N LEU A 23 27.71 -9.55 -38.53
CA LEU A 23 26.88 -8.35 -38.42
C LEU A 23 25.54 -8.68 -37.75
N GLY A 24 24.86 -9.76 -38.17
CA GLY A 24 23.58 -10.18 -37.59
C GLY A 24 23.70 -10.51 -36.10
N ARG A 25 24.79 -11.18 -35.71
CA ARG A 25 25.07 -11.50 -34.28
C ARG A 25 25.30 -10.26 -33.43
N ASN A 26 26.05 -9.30 -33.96
CA ASN A 26 26.33 -8.04 -33.26
C ASN A 26 25.09 -7.16 -33.14
N VAL A 27 24.25 -7.10 -34.19
CA VAL A 27 22.95 -6.40 -34.14
C VAL A 27 22.01 -7.03 -33.14
N LEU A 28 21.95 -8.37 -33.08
CA LEU A 28 21.14 -9.09 -32.11
C LEU A 28 21.62 -8.84 -30.67
N LEU A 29 22.92 -8.78 -30.44
CA LEU A 29 23.55 -8.50 -29.17
C LEU A 29 23.28 -7.05 -28.72
N LEU A 30 23.31 -6.10 -29.65
CA LEU A 30 22.99 -4.69 -29.41
C LEU A 30 21.50 -4.52 -29.06
N LEU A 31 20.61 -5.23 -29.75
CA LEU A 31 19.17 -5.24 -29.49
C LEU A 31 18.88 -5.83 -28.10
N PHE A 32 19.57 -6.91 -27.72
CA PHE A 32 19.46 -7.52 -26.41
C PHE A 32 19.95 -6.59 -25.28
N LEU A 33 21.03 -5.84 -25.54
CA LEU A 33 21.58 -4.86 -24.60
C LEU A 33 20.63 -3.67 -24.39
N CYS A 34 19.91 -3.24 -25.44
CA CYS A 34 18.88 -2.19 -25.36
C CYS A 34 17.65 -2.64 -24.54
N LEU A 35 17.30 -3.93 -24.58
CA LEU A 35 16.18 -4.48 -23.80
C LEU A 35 16.47 -4.54 -22.29
N LEU A 36 17.74 -4.60 -21.89
CA LEU A 36 18.14 -4.61 -20.48
C LEU A 36 18.01 -3.25 -19.79
N ASN A 37 17.93 -2.15 -20.55
CA ASN A 37 17.73 -0.81 -19.99
C ASN A 37 16.27 -0.40 -19.84
N ALA A 38 15.31 -1.27 -20.17
CA ALA A 38 13.88 -0.97 -20.16
C ALA A 38 13.19 -1.14 -18.79
N CYS A 39 13.93 -1.46 -17.74
CA CYS A 39 13.34 -1.67 -16.40
C CYS A 39 13.89 -0.70 -15.36
N SER A 40 13.42 0.54 -15.40
CA SER A 40 13.40 1.39 -14.22
C SER A 40 12.30 2.45 -14.35
N ILE A 41 11.07 2.00 -14.59
CA ILE A 41 9.93 2.86 -14.31
C ILE A 41 9.60 2.62 -12.83
N SER A 42 10.25 3.39 -11.97
CA SER A 42 9.79 3.58 -10.60
C SER A 42 8.46 4.33 -10.68
N TYR A 43 7.34 3.61 -10.65
CA TYR A 43 6.05 4.18 -10.34
C TYR A 43 6.10 4.64 -8.87
N ARG A 44 6.57 5.85 -8.65
CA ARG A 44 6.18 6.58 -7.45
C ARG A 44 4.70 6.87 -7.63
N PHE A 45 3.86 6.09 -6.98
CA PHE A 45 2.48 6.45 -6.71
C PHE A 45 2.50 7.69 -5.80
N THR A 46 2.72 8.86 -6.39
CA THR A 46 2.36 10.14 -5.79
C THR A 46 0.89 10.39 -6.11
N GLY A 47 0.04 9.47 -5.68
CA GLY A 47 -1.41 9.62 -5.75
C GLY A 47 -1.95 10.48 -4.61
N THR A 48 -1.25 11.55 -4.25
CA THR A 48 -1.77 12.55 -3.34
C THR A 48 -2.21 13.75 -4.16
N ASN A 49 -3.50 13.99 -4.23
CA ASN A 49 -4.06 15.25 -4.78
C ASN A 49 -3.81 16.45 -3.87
N LEU A 50 -3.02 16.25 -2.81
CA LEU A 50 -2.70 17.31 -1.87
C LEU A 50 -1.75 18.31 -2.51
N ASN A 51 -2.18 19.57 -2.58
CA ASN A 51 -1.33 20.67 -3.03
C ASN A 51 -0.36 21.07 -1.91
N TYR A 52 0.86 20.51 -1.95
CA TYR A 52 1.92 20.78 -0.97
C TYR A 52 2.45 22.21 -0.98
N ASP A 53 2.12 23.03 -1.98
CA ASP A 53 2.46 24.45 -1.97
C ASP A 53 1.58 25.22 -0.99
N LEU A 54 0.34 24.76 -0.79
CA LEU A 54 -0.65 25.36 0.09
C LEU A 54 -0.72 24.69 1.47
N VAL A 55 -0.60 23.36 1.52
CA VAL A 55 -0.74 22.54 2.73
C VAL A 55 0.61 21.94 3.09
N LYS A 56 1.19 22.43 4.18
CA LYS A 56 2.55 22.04 4.61
C LYS A 56 2.58 21.33 5.96
N THR A 57 1.54 21.52 6.77
CA THR A 57 1.51 21.04 8.14
C THR A 57 0.25 20.23 8.43
N ILE A 58 0.38 19.27 9.34
CA ILE A 58 -0.74 18.49 9.84
C ILE A 58 -0.68 18.38 11.36
N GLN A 59 -1.81 18.61 11.99
CA GLN A 59 -2.06 18.35 13.40
C GLN A 59 -2.86 17.05 13.50
N ILE A 60 -2.37 16.11 14.29
CA ILE A 60 -3.08 14.88 14.64
C ILE A 60 -3.25 14.86 16.14
N ASP A 61 -4.49 15.01 16.59
CA ASP A 61 -4.82 14.91 17.99
C ASP A 61 -4.77 13.46 18.46
N GLN A 62 -4.64 13.26 19.76
CA GLN A 62 -4.68 11.92 20.33
C GLN A 62 -6.08 11.33 20.16
N ILE A 63 -6.19 10.23 19.42
CA ILE A 63 -7.42 9.46 19.24
C ILE A 63 -7.62 8.62 20.50
N ALA A 64 -8.54 9.05 21.35
CA ALA A 64 -8.81 8.39 22.62
C ALA A 64 -9.67 7.14 22.45
N ASN A 65 -9.44 6.13 23.28
CA ASN A 65 -10.30 4.97 23.32
C ASN A 65 -11.54 5.25 24.18
N ARG A 66 -12.73 5.26 23.56
CA ARG A 66 -14.04 5.42 24.18
C ARG A 66 -14.90 4.16 24.04
N ALA A 67 -14.38 3.10 23.43
CA ALA A 67 -15.10 1.84 23.34
C ALA A 67 -15.37 1.26 24.73
N PRO A 68 -16.55 0.68 24.98
CA PRO A 68 -16.91 0.10 26.28
C PRO A 68 -15.93 -1.00 26.73
N TYR A 69 -15.41 -1.73 25.77
CA TYR A 69 -14.39 -2.76 25.97
C TYR A 69 -13.21 -2.42 25.08
N GLY A 70 -12.02 -2.36 25.63
CA GLY A 70 -10.84 -2.04 24.86
C GLY A 70 -9.60 -2.73 25.43
N TRP A 71 -8.71 -3.11 24.56
CA TRP A 71 -7.40 -3.59 24.93
C TRP A 71 -6.47 -2.39 25.18
N ALA A 72 -5.87 -2.30 26.38
CA ALA A 72 -5.14 -1.11 26.81
C ALA A 72 -4.05 -0.61 25.81
N PRO A 73 -3.24 -1.46 25.15
CA PRO A 73 -2.25 -1.01 24.18
C PRO A 73 -2.82 -0.41 22.88
N MET A 74 -4.09 -0.68 22.56
CA MET A 74 -4.71 -0.34 21.26
C MET A 74 -4.66 1.16 20.94
N GLU A 75 -4.92 2.03 21.95
CA GLU A 75 -4.88 3.48 21.77
C GLU A 75 -3.50 3.96 21.34
N ALA A 76 -2.46 3.51 22.04
CA ALA A 76 -1.07 3.89 21.71
C ALA A 76 -0.66 3.35 20.34
N MET A 77 -1.01 2.11 20.02
CA MET A 77 -0.72 1.49 18.73
C MET A 77 -1.41 2.26 17.58
N PHE A 78 -2.67 2.65 17.77
CA PHE A 78 -3.42 3.40 16.76
C PHE A 78 -2.77 4.77 16.49
N ASN A 79 -2.51 5.53 17.55
CA ASN A 79 -1.93 6.86 17.44
C ASN A 79 -0.53 6.82 16.81
N ASN A 80 0.32 5.90 17.23
CA ASN A 80 1.65 5.73 16.66
C ASN A 80 1.56 5.38 15.16
N ARG A 81 0.72 4.41 14.80
CA ARG A 81 0.56 4.01 13.39
C ARG A 81 0.06 5.15 12.51
N LEU A 82 -0.91 5.92 13.00
CA LEU A 82 -1.46 7.05 12.26
C LEU A 82 -0.40 8.14 12.04
N GLN A 83 0.34 8.53 13.09
CA GLN A 83 1.41 9.51 13.00
C GLN A 83 2.54 9.05 12.08
N ASP A 84 2.99 7.81 12.23
CA ASP A 84 4.04 7.22 11.40
C ASP A 84 3.66 7.20 9.91
N MET A 85 2.40 6.94 9.61
CA MET A 85 1.91 6.92 8.23
C MET A 85 2.04 8.30 7.58
N TYR A 86 1.56 9.36 8.24
CA TYR A 86 1.67 10.71 7.69
C TYR A 86 3.12 11.21 7.63
N ALA A 87 3.93 10.90 8.63
CA ALA A 87 5.35 11.27 8.65
C ALA A 87 6.15 10.60 7.52
N ASN A 88 5.85 9.35 7.20
CA ASN A 88 6.65 8.57 6.24
C ASN A 88 6.09 8.61 4.81
N GLN A 89 4.78 8.83 4.64
CA GLN A 89 4.14 8.75 3.31
C GLN A 89 3.77 10.12 2.74
N THR A 90 3.92 11.21 3.50
CA THR A 90 3.65 12.57 3.03
C THR A 90 4.87 13.48 3.23
N ARG A 91 4.79 14.69 2.68
CA ARG A 91 5.75 15.77 2.95
C ARG A 91 5.25 16.72 4.04
N LEU A 92 4.15 16.38 4.71
CA LEU A 92 3.57 17.21 5.75
C LEU A 92 4.43 17.17 7.01
N GLN A 93 4.60 18.33 7.64
CA GLN A 93 5.23 18.42 8.93
C GLN A 93 4.19 18.21 10.03
N LEU A 94 4.42 17.24 10.92
CA LEU A 94 3.60 17.03 12.10
C LEU A 94 3.80 18.18 13.07
N VAL A 95 2.72 18.86 13.43
CA VAL A 95 2.72 19.96 14.40
C VAL A 95 1.75 19.67 15.55
N LYS A 96 2.04 20.22 16.73
CA LYS A 96 1.19 20.02 17.90
C LYS A 96 -0.08 20.87 17.88
N ARG A 97 -0.08 22.01 17.20
CA ARG A 97 -1.20 22.96 17.10
C ARG A 97 -1.09 23.79 15.83
N GLY A 98 -2.27 24.16 15.30
CA GLY A 98 -2.35 25.09 14.17
C GLY A 98 -1.88 24.51 12.85
N GLY A 99 -2.07 23.20 12.63
CA GLY A 99 -1.81 22.58 11.35
C GLY A 99 -2.72 23.10 10.24
N ASP A 100 -2.24 23.11 9.00
CA ASP A 100 -3.06 23.39 7.82
C ASP A 100 -4.15 22.33 7.64
N MET A 101 -3.83 21.09 7.99
CA MET A 101 -4.78 20.00 8.17
C MET A 101 -4.87 19.60 9.64
N HIS A 102 -6.05 19.17 10.06
CA HIS A 102 -6.30 18.72 11.41
C HIS A 102 -7.12 17.42 11.40
N ILE A 103 -6.63 16.43 12.13
CA ILE A 103 -7.30 15.14 12.35
C ILE A 103 -7.54 15.01 13.85
N SER A 104 -8.79 14.74 14.21
CA SER A 104 -9.22 14.41 15.56
C SER A 104 -10.23 13.27 15.52
N GLY A 105 -10.50 12.64 16.66
CA GLY A 105 -11.47 11.56 16.71
C GLY A 105 -11.37 10.68 17.94
N GLU A 106 -12.05 9.56 17.87
CA GLU A 106 -12.09 8.59 18.97
C GLU A 106 -12.36 7.16 18.46
N ILE A 107 -11.86 6.18 19.18
CA ILE A 107 -12.20 4.78 18.98
C ILE A 107 -13.53 4.55 19.70
N THR A 108 -14.57 4.17 18.94
CA THR A 108 -15.95 4.07 19.44
C THR A 108 -16.42 2.63 19.61
N GLY A 109 -15.79 1.67 18.95
CA GLY A 109 -16.19 0.26 19.02
C GLY A 109 -15.02 -0.70 18.99
N TYR A 110 -15.12 -1.74 19.82
CA TYR A 110 -14.22 -2.88 19.87
C TYR A 110 -15.03 -4.12 20.23
N ASP A 111 -15.57 -4.81 19.21
CA ASP A 111 -16.62 -5.78 19.38
C ASP A 111 -16.27 -7.11 18.74
N GLN A 112 -16.73 -8.20 19.37
CA GLN A 112 -16.71 -9.54 18.81
C GLN A 112 -18.11 -9.93 18.33
N PHE A 113 -18.20 -10.52 17.15
CA PHE A 113 -19.47 -11.07 16.64
C PHE A 113 -19.24 -12.34 15.81
N ASN A 114 -20.24 -13.20 15.81
CA ASN A 114 -20.21 -14.44 15.05
C ASN A 114 -20.38 -14.17 13.56
N LYS A 115 -19.50 -14.69 12.72
CA LYS A 115 -19.57 -14.53 11.26
C LYS A 115 -20.49 -15.55 10.60
N SER A 116 -20.42 -16.79 11.04
CA SER A 116 -21.18 -17.89 10.47
C SER A 116 -21.51 -18.92 11.53
N ILE A 117 -22.66 -19.58 11.36
CA ILE A 117 -23.05 -20.74 12.13
C ILE A 117 -22.78 -21.96 11.23
N ALA A 118 -22.00 -22.91 11.72
CA ALA A 118 -21.79 -24.17 11.01
C ALA A 118 -23.07 -25.02 11.03
N ALA A 119 -23.16 -26.05 10.18
CA ALA A 119 -24.32 -26.90 10.08
C ALA A 119 -24.66 -27.66 11.38
N ASP A 120 -23.70 -27.77 12.30
CA ASP A 120 -23.85 -28.34 13.65
C ASP A 120 -24.38 -27.33 14.68
N GLY A 121 -24.68 -26.08 14.27
CA GLY A 121 -25.20 -25.03 15.14
C GLY A 121 -24.14 -24.22 15.90
N PHE A 122 -22.85 -24.55 15.74
CA PHE A 122 -21.76 -23.80 16.39
C PHE A 122 -21.13 -22.79 15.43
N SER A 123 -20.75 -21.62 15.94
CA SER A 123 -19.99 -20.65 15.16
C SER A 123 -18.57 -21.16 14.93
N SER A 124 -18.19 -21.34 13.68
CA SER A 124 -16.84 -21.76 13.31
C SER A 124 -15.84 -20.59 13.26
N GLN A 125 -16.35 -19.37 13.08
CA GLN A 125 -15.53 -18.16 12.99
C GLN A 125 -16.18 -17.02 13.79
N VAL A 126 -15.34 -16.33 14.53
CA VAL A 126 -15.65 -15.07 15.21
C VAL A 126 -14.92 -13.96 14.48
N GLN A 127 -15.51 -12.78 14.41
CA GLN A 127 -14.85 -11.58 13.92
C GLN A 127 -14.62 -10.60 15.07
N LEU A 128 -13.43 -10.03 15.12
CA LEU A 128 -13.15 -8.84 15.89
C LEU A 128 -13.34 -7.63 14.99
N ARG A 129 -14.10 -6.64 15.43
CA ARG A 129 -14.31 -5.37 14.74
C ARG A 129 -13.76 -4.22 15.58
N LEU A 130 -13.04 -3.33 14.89
CA LEU A 130 -12.64 -2.04 15.43
C LEU A 130 -13.38 -0.95 14.66
N THR A 131 -13.89 0.06 15.38
CA THR A 131 -14.63 1.20 14.83
C THR A 131 -14.06 2.49 15.38
N VAL A 132 -13.81 3.45 14.50
CA VAL A 132 -13.23 4.75 14.84
C VAL A 132 -14.04 5.84 14.18
N ASN A 133 -14.36 6.90 14.91
CA ASN A 133 -14.96 8.11 14.37
C ASN A 133 -13.87 9.17 14.18
N ILE A 134 -13.75 9.71 12.98
CA ILE A 134 -12.70 10.68 12.62
C ILE A 134 -13.34 11.95 12.09
N ARG A 135 -12.89 13.07 12.64
CA ARG A 135 -13.14 14.41 12.10
C ARG A 135 -11.88 14.93 11.43
N PHE A 136 -12.03 15.38 10.22
CA PHE A 136 -10.99 15.97 9.41
C PHE A 136 -11.35 17.40 9.01
N GLU A 137 -10.36 18.28 9.06
CA GLU A 137 -10.47 19.66 8.63
C GLU A 137 -9.24 20.04 7.81
N ASN A 138 -9.44 20.66 6.65
CA ASN A 138 -8.39 21.27 5.86
C ASN A 138 -8.66 22.77 5.76
N HIS A 139 -7.92 23.55 6.51
CA HIS A 139 -8.09 25.01 6.62
C HIS A 139 -7.71 25.76 5.34
N LYS A 140 -6.95 25.14 4.42
CA LYS A 140 -6.53 25.76 3.16
C LYS A 140 -7.57 25.59 2.05
N SER A 141 -8.31 24.49 2.06
CA SER A 141 -9.38 24.21 1.08
C SER A 141 -10.80 24.40 1.64
N ASN A 142 -10.94 24.76 2.93
CA ASN A 142 -12.21 24.81 3.66
C ASN A 142 -12.99 23.50 3.59
N GLN A 143 -12.30 22.37 3.45
CA GLN A 143 -12.90 21.05 3.45
C GLN A 143 -12.94 20.52 4.88
N SER A 144 -14.12 20.03 5.30
CA SER A 144 -14.28 19.36 6.57
C SER A 144 -15.30 18.24 6.45
N TRP A 145 -15.06 17.16 7.19
CA TRP A 145 -16.01 16.05 7.29
C TRP A 145 -15.79 15.26 8.59
N GLU A 146 -16.82 14.52 8.96
CA GLU A 146 -16.78 13.54 10.03
C GLU A 146 -17.25 12.20 9.45
N LYS A 147 -16.42 11.17 9.59
CA LYS A 147 -16.71 9.84 9.03
C LYS A 147 -16.33 8.75 10.03
N GLN A 148 -17.12 7.69 10.01
CA GLN A 148 -16.82 6.47 10.74
C GLN A 148 -16.07 5.49 9.84
N PHE A 149 -14.98 4.96 10.36
CA PHE A 149 -14.17 3.92 9.73
C PHE A 149 -14.25 2.64 10.55
N SER A 150 -14.32 1.50 9.87
CA SER A 150 -14.34 0.22 10.55
C SER A 150 -13.61 -0.85 9.77
N ALA A 151 -12.98 -1.76 10.48
CA ALA A 151 -12.38 -2.97 9.94
C ALA A 151 -12.75 -4.17 10.80
N SER A 152 -12.75 -5.37 10.19
CA SER A 152 -13.07 -6.61 10.88
C SER A 152 -12.11 -7.71 10.45
N ALA A 153 -11.55 -8.44 11.42
CA ALA A 153 -10.64 -9.55 11.18
C ALA A 153 -11.21 -10.85 11.77
N PRO A 154 -11.30 -11.94 10.99
CA PRO A 154 -11.81 -13.21 11.47
C PRO A 154 -10.75 -14.00 12.24
N TYR A 155 -11.19 -14.78 13.21
CA TYR A 155 -10.36 -15.78 13.87
C TYR A 155 -11.18 -17.02 14.25
N ASP A 156 -10.47 -18.12 14.52
CA ASP A 156 -11.09 -19.41 14.87
C ASP A 156 -11.75 -19.31 16.26
N SER A 157 -13.03 -19.68 16.36
CA SER A 157 -13.81 -19.66 17.62
C SER A 157 -13.25 -20.55 18.73
N ARG A 158 -12.36 -21.51 18.38
CA ARG A 158 -11.67 -22.36 19.36
C ARG A 158 -10.53 -21.63 20.09
N LEU A 159 -10.08 -20.50 19.57
CA LEU A 159 -9.03 -19.69 20.17
C LEU A 159 -9.62 -18.66 21.14
N GLN A 160 -8.94 -18.43 22.25
CA GLN A 160 -9.26 -17.29 23.08
C GLN A 160 -8.77 -15.99 22.42
N LEU A 161 -9.56 -14.92 22.51
CA LEU A 161 -9.19 -13.63 21.92
C LEU A 161 -7.80 -13.18 22.39
N SER A 162 -7.47 -13.37 23.68
CA SER A 162 -6.17 -12.99 24.24
C SER A 162 -4.95 -13.59 23.52
N GLN A 163 -5.10 -14.75 22.88
CA GLN A 163 -4.02 -15.43 22.15
C GLN A 163 -3.74 -14.80 20.78
N VAL A 164 -4.73 -14.15 20.19
CA VAL A 164 -4.68 -13.61 18.83
C VAL A 164 -4.88 -12.10 18.77
N GLN A 165 -5.19 -11.48 19.89
CA GLN A 165 -5.63 -10.09 20.03
C GLN A 165 -4.63 -9.10 19.44
N GLU A 166 -3.35 -9.20 19.79
CA GLU A 166 -2.31 -8.28 19.30
C GLU A 166 -2.20 -8.31 17.78
N ARG A 167 -2.18 -9.51 17.21
CA ARG A 167 -2.12 -9.68 15.75
C ARG A 167 -3.36 -9.08 15.07
N LEU A 168 -4.55 -9.39 15.57
CA LEU A 168 -5.80 -8.90 15.01
C LEU A 168 -5.91 -7.39 15.12
N VAL A 169 -5.58 -6.82 16.28
CA VAL A 169 -5.64 -5.37 16.50
C VAL A 169 -4.63 -4.65 15.60
N THR A 170 -3.43 -5.20 15.42
CA THR A 170 -2.44 -4.64 14.50
C THR A 170 -2.96 -4.61 13.06
N GLU A 171 -3.62 -5.69 12.60
CA GLU A 171 -4.25 -5.76 11.28
C GLU A 171 -5.37 -4.73 11.12
N LEU A 172 -6.29 -4.66 12.09
CA LEU A 172 -7.41 -3.73 12.08
C LEU A 172 -6.96 -2.26 12.09
N ILE A 173 -5.97 -1.93 12.91
CA ILE A 173 -5.38 -0.59 12.97
C ILE A 173 -4.77 -0.21 11.61
N ARG A 174 -4.01 -1.12 10.99
CA ARG A 174 -3.44 -0.88 9.67
C ARG A 174 -4.53 -0.57 8.66
N ASP A 175 -5.55 -1.40 8.59
CA ASP A 175 -6.62 -1.26 7.60
C ASP A 175 -7.42 0.04 7.80
N ILE A 176 -7.70 0.43 9.04
CA ILE A 176 -8.39 1.69 9.35
C ILE A 176 -7.51 2.90 9.06
N THR A 177 -6.23 2.86 9.45
CA THR A 177 -5.32 3.99 9.18
C THR A 177 -5.09 4.19 7.69
N ASP A 178 -5.04 3.11 6.90
CA ASP A 178 -4.97 3.17 5.43
C ASP A 178 -6.24 3.80 4.84
N GLN A 179 -7.44 3.47 5.34
CA GLN A 179 -8.71 4.10 4.93
C GLN A 179 -8.73 5.59 5.27
N ILE A 180 -8.30 5.99 6.47
CA ILE A 180 -8.23 7.40 6.89
C ILE A 180 -7.26 8.17 6.00
N PHE A 181 -6.08 7.62 5.75
CA PHE A 181 -5.07 8.21 4.89
C PHE A 181 -5.62 8.45 3.47
N ASN A 182 -6.24 7.44 2.89
CA ASN A 182 -6.86 7.56 1.58
C ASN A 182 -7.95 8.63 1.54
N ALA A 183 -8.79 8.73 2.57
CA ALA A 183 -9.86 9.71 2.63
C ALA A 183 -9.39 11.15 2.84
N THR A 184 -8.15 11.36 3.35
CA THR A 184 -7.62 12.70 3.67
C THR A 184 -6.61 13.20 2.65
N VAL A 185 -5.81 12.32 2.07
CA VAL A 185 -4.64 12.67 1.23
C VAL A 185 -4.82 12.23 -0.22
N ALA A 186 -5.57 11.16 -0.46
CA ALA A 186 -5.78 10.57 -1.79
C ALA A 186 -7.20 10.78 -2.33
N ASP A 187 -8.06 11.54 -1.63
CA ASP A 187 -9.45 11.77 -2.07
C ASP A 187 -9.45 12.61 -3.34
N TRP A 188 -10.11 12.04 -4.35
CA TRP A 188 -10.21 12.49 -5.76
C TRP A 188 -11.47 13.32 -6.02
#